data_16228acc56b52884c5ca9c9b41d456a7
#
_entry.id   16228acc56b52884c5ca9c9b41d456a7
#
_cell.length_a   1.000
_cell.length_b   1.000
_cell.length_c   1.000
_cell.angle_alpha   90.00
_cell.angle_beta   90.00
_cell.angle_gamma   90.00
#
_symmetry.space_group_name_H-M   'P 1'
#
loop_
_entity.id
_entity.type
_entity.pdbx_description
1 polymer ?
#
loop_
_entity_poly.entity_id
_entity_poly.type
_entity_poly.pdbx_seq_one_letter_code
_entity_poly.pdbx_strand_id
1 'polypeptide(L)'
;MIFKTQENKYLKNIPLDYVSTFITNLNMQSSIWVLYLAYCGLNLAQIGLVEGIYHATSILFEIPSGAVADLLGRKKSMVLSRICIAVSCMIMLFARSFWFFALSFAVQALGNNLNSGSEEALVYDSMKAAGQEARYMRVCGRLNMIIEVSQGIATVAGGILAEFSYFWCYSACLVIAALALFPVVLMVEAPYTDAQSRQRSILEVVVVHFRTCYEILRSDRRILKLISFYSVVFASETMLFFYSQQYYYGLGYNKVQISLILLVMGGVSCIGAVMSERIYAALGKKTAQIGACVIAAAFLAYGVQNLFVSAAAFAAASFFNSVLYPLESEQLNSLIPSGQRATLISVNSMFFSIGMILLFPLAGFLADVWGLTMVLVGTGGVLLGFLGIWHWMHC
;
A
#
# COMPACT_ATOMS: atom_id res chain seq x y z
N MET A 1 -13.76 42.34 0.35
CA MET A 1 -12.44 42.12 0.98
C MET A 1 -12.44 40.90 1.90
N ILE A 2 -13.47 40.70 2.73
CA ILE A 2 -13.59 39.58 3.69
C ILE A 2 -13.64 38.21 2.99
N PHE A 3 -14.33 38.05 1.86
CA PHE A 3 -14.39 36.78 1.10
C PHE A 3 -13.02 36.34 0.54
N LYS A 4 -12.22 37.24 -0.01
CA LYS A 4 -10.86 36.91 -0.50
C LYS A 4 -9.89 36.48 0.61
N THR A 5 -10.11 36.95 1.85
CA THR A 5 -9.28 36.56 3.01
C THR A 5 -9.63 35.19 3.51
N GLN A 6 -10.90 34.75 3.41
CA GLN A 6 -11.33 33.39 3.77
C GLN A 6 -10.90 32.37 2.71
N GLU A 7 -10.99 32.70 1.40
CA GLU A 7 -10.49 31.83 0.32
C GLU A 7 -8.99 31.52 0.47
N ASN A 8 -8.16 32.50 0.78
CA ASN A 8 -6.72 32.32 1.03
C ASN A 8 -6.40 31.44 2.25
N LYS A 9 -7.32 31.35 3.22
CA LYS A 9 -7.11 30.56 4.44
C LYS A 9 -7.04 29.05 4.14
N TYR A 10 -7.89 28.55 3.26
CA TYR A 10 -7.94 27.13 2.91
C TYR A 10 -6.84 26.74 1.90
N LEU A 11 -6.41 27.65 1.04
CA LEU A 11 -5.33 27.41 0.10
C LEU A 11 -3.99 27.12 0.79
N LYS A 12 -3.82 27.52 2.05
CA LYS A 12 -2.63 27.17 2.84
C LYS A 12 -2.50 25.67 3.06
N ASN A 13 -3.59 24.93 3.00
CA ASN A 13 -3.54 23.48 3.17
C ASN A 13 -2.75 22.80 2.05
N ILE A 14 -2.78 23.34 0.82
CA ILE A 14 -2.11 22.72 -0.34
C ILE A 14 -0.58 22.64 -0.18
N PRO A 15 0.17 23.74 0.08
CA PRO A 15 1.61 23.65 0.30
C PRO A 15 1.94 22.87 1.60
N LEU A 16 1.11 22.97 2.64
CA LEU A 16 1.30 22.17 3.86
C LEU A 16 1.14 20.68 3.59
N ASP A 17 0.21 20.32 2.70
CA ASP A 17 0.00 18.94 2.30
C ASP A 17 1.16 18.41 1.46
N TYR A 18 1.72 19.19 0.54
CA TYR A 18 2.95 18.81 -0.17
C TYR A 18 4.10 18.49 0.79
N VAL A 19 4.28 19.33 1.83
CA VAL A 19 5.30 19.11 2.86
C VAL A 19 4.97 17.88 3.71
N SER A 20 3.70 17.72 4.13
CA SER A 20 3.23 16.56 4.88
C SER A 20 3.45 15.27 4.10
N THR A 21 3.01 15.23 2.84
CA THR A 21 3.16 14.08 1.95
C THR A 21 4.64 13.72 1.74
N PHE A 22 5.50 14.72 1.51
CA PHE A 22 6.95 14.48 1.38
C PHE A 22 7.52 13.83 2.64
N ILE A 23 7.28 14.44 3.83
CA ILE A 23 7.83 13.94 5.10
C ILE A 23 7.27 12.55 5.42
N THR A 24 5.96 12.33 5.25
CA THR A 24 5.31 11.05 5.58
C THR A 24 5.82 9.91 4.71
N ASN A 25 6.10 10.19 3.44
CA ASN A 25 6.60 9.18 2.50
C ASN A 25 8.11 8.97 2.57
N LEU A 26 8.86 9.70 3.44
CA LEU A 26 10.23 9.36 3.81
C LEU A 26 10.25 8.12 4.75
N ASN A 27 9.55 7.07 4.35
CA ASN A 27 9.43 5.83 5.11
C ASN A 27 10.61 4.89 4.85
N MET A 28 11.71 5.12 5.58
CA MET A 28 12.96 4.37 5.42
C MET A 28 12.84 2.89 5.81
N GLN A 29 11.85 2.52 6.61
CA GLN A 29 11.67 1.13 7.02
C GLN A 29 11.17 0.22 5.88
N SER A 30 10.50 0.75 4.86
CA SER A 30 9.86 -0.05 3.80
C SER A 30 10.81 -1.00 3.08
N SER A 31 12.07 -0.60 2.91
CA SER A 31 13.10 -1.39 2.22
C SER A 31 13.87 -2.37 3.12
N ILE A 32 13.64 -2.35 4.44
CA ILE A 32 14.49 -3.07 5.40
C ILE A 32 13.74 -3.77 6.53
N TRP A 33 12.42 -3.63 6.64
CA TRP A 33 11.69 -4.13 7.82
C TRP A 33 11.73 -5.65 7.94
N VAL A 34 11.70 -6.39 6.83
CA VAL A 34 11.82 -7.86 6.84
C VAL A 34 13.19 -8.26 7.39
N LEU A 35 14.25 -7.59 6.93
CA LEU A 35 15.61 -7.82 7.40
C LEU A 35 15.78 -7.47 8.89
N TYR A 36 15.14 -6.39 9.33
CA TYR A 36 15.18 -5.98 10.73
C TYR A 36 14.49 -6.98 11.66
N LEU A 37 13.29 -7.45 11.31
CA LEU A 37 12.57 -8.44 12.09
C LEU A 37 13.34 -9.78 12.15
N ALA A 38 13.94 -10.21 11.02
CA ALA A 38 14.82 -11.38 11.00
C ALA A 38 16.07 -11.17 11.87
N TYR A 39 16.69 -9.98 11.82
CA TYR A 39 17.80 -9.62 12.72
C TYR A 39 17.42 -9.66 14.20
N CYS A 40 16.18 -9.28 14.53
CA CYS A 40 15.64 -9.38 15.89
C CYS A 40 15.27 -10.82 16.32
N GLY A 41 15.50 -11.81 15.46
CA GLY A 41 15.32 -13.22 15.77
C GLY A 41 13.94 -13.79 15.41
N LEU A 42 13.10 -13.07 14.68
CA LEU A 42 11.85 -13.61 14.15
C LEU A 42 12.15 -14.50 12.94
N ASN A 43 11.49 -15.66 12.89
CA ASN A 43 11.49 -16.50 11.70
C ASN A 43 10.52 -15.95 10.63
N LEU A 44 10.57 -16.48 9.42
CA LEU A 44 9.77 -15.97 8.30
C LEU A 44 8.26 -16.15 8.51
N ALA A 45 7.84 -17.20 9.21
CA ALA A 45 6.44 -17.40 9.60
C ALA A 45 5.96 -16.27 10.53
N GLN A 46 6.76 -15.91 11.53
CA GLN A 46 6.45 -14.80 12.44
C GLN A 46 6.43 -13.46 11.73
N ILE A 47 7.36 -13.20 10.80
CA ILE A 47 7.38 -12.01 9.97
C ILE A 47 6.10 -11.94 9.13
N GLY A 48 5.72 -13.06 8.50
CA GLY A 48 4.47 -13.16 7.76
C GLY A 48 3.23 -12.90 8.64
N LEU A 49 3.20 -13.41 9.86
CA LEU A 49 2.10 -13.17 10.81
C LEU A 49 2.01 -11.71 11.23
N VAL A 50 3.13 -11.01 11.43
CA VAL A 50 3.15 -9.58 11.75
C VAL A 50 2.52 -8.77 10.63
N GLU A 51 2.85 -9.06 9.37
CA GLU A 51 2.22 -8.44 8.20
C GLU A 51 0.73 -8.82 8.09
N GLY A 52 0.39 -10.07 8.35
CA GLY A 52 -0.99 -10.53 8.44
C GLY A 52 -1.81 -9.75 9.48
N ILE A 53 -1.23 -9.45 10.64
CA ILE A 53 -1.86 -8.63 11.70
C ILE A 53 -2.06 -7.17 11.22
N TYR A 54 -1.09 -6.60 10.47
CA TYR A 54 -1.26 -5.30 9.85
C TYR A 54 -2.51 -5.27 8.95
N HIS A 55 -2.63 -6.22 8.02
CA HIS A 55 -3.76 -6.30 7.09
C HIS A 55 -5.08 -6.63 7.78
N ALA A 56 -5.08 -7.51 8.80
CA ALA A 56 -6.27 -7.80 9.61
C ALA A 56 -6.75 -6.54 10.35
N THR A 57 -5.84 -5.78 10.94
CA THR A 57 -6.16 -4.52 11.60
C THR A 57 -6.67 -3.50 10.59
N SER A 58 -6.07 -3.43 9.39
CA SER A 58 -6.52 -2.53 8.33
C SER A 58 -7.97 -2.83 7.93
N ILE A 59 -8.33 -4.09 7.68
CA ILE A 59 -9.73 -4.47 7.37
C ILE A 59 -10.69 -4.07 8.48
N LEU A 60 -10.33 -4.35 9.75
CA LEU A 60 -11.21 -4.08 10.88
C LEU A 60 -11.46 -2.59 11.11
N PHE A 61 -10.47 -1.75 10.84
CA PHE A 61 -10.53 -0.32 11.12
C PHE A 61 -10.75 0.57 9.89
N GLU A 62 -10.84 0.02 8.68
CA GLU A 62 -11.08 0.78 7.45
C GLU A 62 -12.37 1.62 7.54
N ILE A 63 -13.48 1.01 7.91
CA ILE A 63 -14.77 1.70 8.05
C ILE A 63 -14.83 2.57 9.32
N PRO A 64 -14.43 2.09 10.51
CA PRO A 64 -14.41 2.91 11.72
C PRO A 64 -13.54 4.17 11.57
N SER A 65 -12.39 4.11 10.88
CA SER A 65 -11.52 5.27 10.67
C SER A 65 -12.17 6.35 9.80
N GLY A 66 -12.92 5.96 8.77
CA GLY A 66 -13.71 6.89 7.98
C GLY A 66 -14.78 7.60 8.82
N ALA A 67 -15.51 6.84 9.67
CA ALA A 67 -16.48 7.42 10.60
C ALA A 67 -15.83 8.37 11.61
N VAL A 68 -14.62 8.07 12.09
CA VAL A 68 -13.84 8.99 12.96
C VAL A 68 -13.53 10.29 12.21
N ALA A 69 -13.13 10.24 10.95
CA ALA A 69 -12.85 11.42 10.13
C ALA A 69 -14.11 12.29 9.94
N ASP A 70 -15.27 11.66 9.73
CA ASP A 70 -16.54 12.36 9.57
C ASP A 70 -17.04 13.01 10.88
N LEU A 71 -16.81 12.35 12.02
CA LEU A 71 -17.25 12.84 13.34
C LEU A 71 -16.32 13.89 13.93
N LEU A 72 -15.01 13.65 13.90
CA LEU A 72 -14.02 14.51 14.54
C LEU A 72 -13.50 15.61 13.61
N GLY A 73 -13.66 15.44 12.31
CA GLY A 73 -13.08 16.27 11.25
C GLY A 73 -11.80 15.65 10.66
N ARG A 74 -11.55 15.96 9.40
CA ARG A 74 -10.47 15.36 8.59
C ARG A 74 -9.08 15.70 9.10
N LYS A 75 -8.84 16.98 9.46
CA LYS A 75 -7.58 17.42 10.07
C LYS A 75 -7.26 16.63 11.35
N LYS A 76 -8.25 16.44 12.23
CA LYS A 76 -8.04 15.72 13.50
C LYS A 76 -7.74 14.25 13.25
N SER A 77 -8.38 13.63 12.25
CA SER A 77 -8.08 12.27 11.83
C SER A 77 -6.62 12.16 11.35
N MET A 78 -6.15 13.10 10.51
CA MET A 78 -4.75 13.15 10.07
C MET A 78 -3.77 13.34 11.24
N VAL A 79 -4.08 14.22 12.20
CA VAL A 79 -3.25 14.39 13.41
C VAL A 79 -3.15 13.09 14.19
N LEU A 80 -4.27 12.41 14.42
CA LEU A 80 -4.30 11.11 15.11
C LEU A 80 -3.51 10.06 14.34
N SER A 81 -3.63 10.04 13.02
CA SER A 81 -2.81 9.18 12.14
C SER A 81 -1.32 9.39 12.39
N ARG A 82 -0.84 10.64 12.36
CA ARG A 82 0.61 10.94 12.58
C ARG A 82 1.08 10.52 13.97
N ILE A 83 0.22 10.68 15.00
CA ILE A 83 0.51 10.20 16.36
C ILE A 83 0.62 8.67 16.37
N CYS A 84 -0.32 7.95 15.73
CA CYS A 84 -0.26 6.49 15.64
C CYS A 84 1.02 6.03 14.94
N ILE A 85 1.41 6.64 13.83
CA ILE A 85 2.65 6.31 13.11
C ILE A 85 3.89 6.55 14.00
N ALA A 86 3.96 7.68 14.70
CA ALA A 86 5.07 7.95 15.62
C ALA A 86 5.13 6.95 16.78
N VAL A 87 3.98 6.58 17.35
CA VAL A 87 3.87 5.54 18.39
C VAL A 87 4.31 4.19 17.85
N SER A 88 3.89 3.82 16.64
CA SER A 88 4.33 2.59 15.96
C SER A 88 5.85 2.57 15.81
N CYS A 89 6.46 3.64 15.28
CA CYS A 89 7.92 3.75 15.15
C CYS A 89 8.64 3.63 16.52
N MET A 90 8.06 4.22 17.58
CA MET A 90 8.61 4.12 18.93
C MET A 90 8.54 2.69 19.45
N ILE A 91 7.39 2.02 19.29
CA ILE A 91 7.25 0.60 19.67
C ILE A 91 8.27 -0.24 18.89
N MET A 92 8.40 -0.04 17.58
CA MET A 92 9.32 -0.77 16.72
C MET A 92 10.78 -0.63 17.20
N LEU A 93 11.20 0.58 17.59
CA LEU A 93 12.56 0.85 18.04
C LEU A 93 12.93 0.09 19.32
N PHE A 94 11.96 -0.08 20.23
CA PHE A 94 12.15 -0.75 21.52
C PHE A 94 11.63 -2.18 21.57
N ALA A 95 11.01 -2.67 20.50
CA ALA A 95 10.48 -4.03 20.43
C ALA A 95 11.59 -5.08 20.60
N ARG A 96 11.27 -6.12 21.39
CA ARG A 96 12.17 -7.26 21.65
C ARG A 96 11.45 -8.61 21.55
N SER A 97 10.15 -8.61 21.27
CA SER A 97 9.37 -9.84 21.12
C SER A 97 8.34 -9.71 20.03
N PHE A 98 7.89 -10.85 19.50
CA PHE A 98 6.86 -10.94 18.47
C PHE A 98 5.65 -10.03 18.75
N TRP A 99 5.13 -10.03 19.98
CA TRP A 99 3.92 -9.28 20.33
C TRP A 99 4.10 -7.77 20.23
N PHE A 100 5.29 -7.24 20.55
CA PHE A 100 5.57 -5.81 20.37
C PHE A 100 5.70 -5.45 18.89
N PHE A 101 6.30 -6.29 18.05
CA PHE A 101 6.32 -6.08 16.60
C PHE A 101 4.90 -6.14 16.02
N ALA A 102 4.09 -7.11 16.41
CA ALA A 102 2.69 -7.23 16.02
C ALA A 102 1.88 -5.98 16.44
N LEU A 103 2.06 -5.50 17.66
CA LEU A 103 1.43 -4.28 18.16
C LEU A 103 1.86 -3.05 17.33
N SER A 104 3.14 -2.93 17.01
CA SER A 104 3.65 -1.84 16.17
C SER A 104 2.95 -1.81 14.81
N PHE A 105 2.85 -2.96 14.14
CA PHE A 105 2.18 -3.08 12.84
C PHE A 105 0.68 -2.82 12.93
N ALA A 106 0.01 -3.28 13.99
CA ALA A 106 -1.40 -2.98 14.22
C ALA A 106 -1.64 -1.46 14.42
N VAL A 107 -0.80 -0.79 15.22
CA VAL A 107 -0.88 0.66 15.40
C VAL A 107 -0.55 1.42 14.12
N GLN A 108 0.39 0.93 13.32
CA GLN A 108 0.72 1.49 12.01
C GLN A 108 -0.47 1.39 11.03
N ALA A 109 -1.13 0.22 10.97
CA ALA A 109 -2.32 0.01 10.15
C ALA A 109 -3.45 0.97 10.54
N LEU A 110 -3.70 1.14 11.85
CA LEU A 110 -4.67 2.11 12.35
C LEU A 110 -4.30 3.54 11.92
N GLY A 111 -3.04 3.93 12.02
CA GLY A 111 -2.55 5.23 11.57
C GLY A 111 -2.78 5.44 10.08
N ASN A 112 -2.48 4.46 9.24
CA ASN A 112 -2.68 4.52 7.80
C ASN A 112 -4.16 4.63 7.43
N ASN A 113 -5.04 3.86 8.09
CA ASN A 113 -6.48 3.94 7.87
C ASN A 113 -7.07 5.31 8.24
N LEU A 114 -6.62 5.91 9.35
CA LEU A 114 -7.04 7.27 9.76
C LEU A 114 -6.62 8.36 8.75
N ASN A 115 -5.53 8.14 8.02
CA ASN A 115 -5.08 9.05 6.96
C ASN A 115 -5.83 8.82 5.65
N SER A 116 -6.13 7.56 5.34
CA SER A 116 -6.79 7.14 4.10
C SER A 116 -8.11 7.88 3.92
N GLY A 117 -8.28 8.52 2.76
CA GLY A 117 -9.46 9.34 2.47
C GLY A 117 -9.51 10.70 3.18
N SER A 118 -8.93 10.85 4.39
CA SER A 118 -8.95 12.12 5.13
C SER A 118 -8.08 13.18 4.48
N GLU A 119 -6.89 12.82 4.03
CA GLU A 119 -5.92 13.71 3.37
C GLU A 119 -6.46 14.21 2.03
N GLU A 120 -6.84 13.28 1.13
CA GLU A 120 -7.40 13.63 -0.18
C GLU A 120 -8.65 14.49 -0.07
N ALA A 121 -9.52 14.13 0.87
CA ALA A 121 -10.76 14.85 1.11
C ALA A 121 -10.52 16.25 1.68
N LEU A 122 -9.56 16.43 2.61
CA LEU A 122 -9.21 17.75 3.14
C LEU A 122 -8.68 18.67 2.04
N VAL A 123 -7.82 18.12 1.16
CA VAL A 123 -7.28 18.85 0.00
C VAL A 123 -8.40 19.25 -0.95
N TYR A 124 -9.27 18.31 -1.33
CA TYR A 124 -10.38 18.57 -2.23
C TYR A 124 -11.33 19.64 -1.68
N ASP A 125 -11.75 19.52 -0.41
CA ASP A 125 -12.65 20.48 0.23
C ASP A 125 -12.01 21.86 0.41
N SER A 126 -10.69 21.90 0.68
CA SER A 126 -9.94 23.16 0.74
C SER A 126 -9.95 23.88 -0.61
N MET A 127 -9.76 23.15 -1.70
CA MET A 127 -9.81 23.71 -3.05
C MET A 127 -11.23 24.13 -3.44
N LYS A 128 -12.24 23.34 -3.06
CA LYS A 128 -13.65 23.67 -3.28
C LYS A 128 -14.04 24.93 -2.53
N ALA A 129 -13.69 25.05 -1.26
CA ALA A 129 -13.94 26.24 -0.46
C ALA A 129 -13.25 27.51 -1.00
N ALA A 130 -12.17 27.34 -1.76
CA ALA A 130 -11.43 28.41 -2.42
C ALA A 130 -11.82 28.63 -3.90
N GLY A 131 -12.82 27.91 -4.43
CA GLY A 131 -13.24 28.02 -5.84
C GLY A 131 -12.20 27.57 -6.86
N GLN A 132 -11.28 26.66 -6.48
CA GLN A 132 -10.18 26.20 -7.32
C GLN A 132 -10.25 24.71 -7.69
N GLU A 133 -11.42 24.11 -7.68
CA GLU A 133 -11.65 22.68 -7.99
C GLU A 133 -11.06 22.25 -9.34
N ALA A 134 -11.12 23.11 -10.36
CA ALA A 134 -10.57 22.84 -11.68
C ALA A 134 -9.05 22.52 -11.68
N ARG A 135 -8.33 22.87 -10.61
CA ARG A 135 -6.90 22.61 -10.46
C ARG A 135 -6.60 21.34 -9.66
N TYR A 136 -7.61 20.64 -9.14
CA TYR A 136 -7.44 19.48 -8.28
C TYR A 136 -6.58 18.39 -8.92
N MET A 137 -6.84 18.03 -10.18
CA MET A 137 -6.02 17.03 -10.89
C MET A 137 -4.53 17.41 -10.97
N ARG A 138 -4.22 18.69 -11.09
CA ARG A 138 -2.82 19.17 -11.08
C ARG A 138 -2.18 19.01 -9.70
N VAL A 139 -2.95 19.22 -8.63
CA VAL A 139 -2.48 19.03 -7.25
C VAL A 139 -2.22 17.56 -7.01
N CYS A 140 -3.15 16.67 -7.36
CA CYS A 140 -2.97 15.22 -7.25
C CYS A 140 -1.75 14.72 -8.03
N GLY A 141 -1.53 15.21 -9.26
CA GLY A 141 -0.35 14.84 -10.05
C GLY A 141 0.97 15.24 -9.38
N ARG A 142 1.00 16.40 -8.70
CA ARG A 142 2.17 16.84 -7.92
C ARG A 142 2.36 16.00 -6.66
N LEU A 143 1.28 15.66 -5.95
CA LEU A 143 1.32 14.79 -4.78
C LEU A 143 1.90 13.42 -5.15
N ASN A 144 1.43 12.81 -6.23
CA ASN A 144 1.97 11.53 -6.70
C ASN A 144 3.47 11.62 -7.02
N MET A 145 3.92 12.68 -7.68
CA MET A 145 5.35 12.89 -7.93
C MET A 145 6.15 13.04 -6.62
N ILE A 146 5.61 13.75 -5.63
CA ILE A 146 6.25 13.91 -4.31
C ILE A 146 6.33 12.56 -3.60
N ILE A 147 5.29 11.73 -3.65
CA ILE A 147 5.27 10.38 -3.09
C ILE A 147 6.41 9.54 -3.68
N GLU A 148 6.49 9.46 -5.00
CA GLU A 148 7.50 8.64 -5.68
C GLU A 148 8.94 9.11 -5.38
N VAL A 149 9.19 10.42 -5.41
CA VAL A 149 10.51 10.98 -5.11
C VAL A 149 10.89 10.73 -3.65
N SER A 150 9.98 10.96 -2.69
CA SER A 150 10.27 10.76 -1.27
C SER A 150 10.47 9.29 -0.93
N GLN A 151 9.70 8.38 -1.50
CA GLN A 151 9.88 6.93 -1.33
C GLN A 151 11.21 6.44 -1.92
N GLY A 152 11.60 6.96 -3.10
CA GLY A 152 12.90 6.65 -3.69
C GLY A 152 14.07 7.09 -2.79
N ILE A 153 14.02 8.32 -2.26
CA ILE A 153 15.02 8.82 -1.30
C ILE A 153 15.03 7.95 -0.04
N ALA A 154 13.84 7.65 0.51
CA ALA A 154 13.69 6.86 1.72
C ALA A 154 14.25 5.44 1.57
N THR A 155 14.01 4.80 0.44
CA THR A 155 14.50 3.46 0.14
C THR A 155 16.02 3.40 0.24
N VAL A 156 16.73 4.32 -0.40
CA VAL A 156 18.21 4.36 -0.36
C VAL A 156 18.71 4.77 1.01
N ALA A 157 18.15 5.83 1.61
CA ALA A 157 18.54 6.28 2.93
C ALA A 157 18.32 5.19 4.01
N GLY A 158 17.22 4.44 3.90
CA GLY A 158 16.93 3.30 4.78
C GLY A 158 18.00 2.22 4.69
N GLY A 159 18.38 1.81 3.47
CA GLY A 159 19.46 0.85 3.26
C GLY A 159 20.82 1.31 3.82
N ILE A 160 21.18 2.58 3.58
CA ILE A 160 22.43 3.16 4.08
C ILE A 160 22.43 3.21 5.61
N LEU A 161 21.39 3.77 6.23
CA LEU A 161 21.31 3.87 7.69
C LEU A 161 21.25 2.50 8.35
N ALA A 162 20.51 1.56 7.79
CA ALA A 162 20.41 0.20 8.32
C ALA A 162 21.72 -0.58 8.18
N GLU A 163 22.60 -0.26 7.20
CA GLU A 163 23.92 -0.87 7.08
C GLU A 163 24.81 -0.46 8.25
N PHE A 164 24.75 0.81 8.68
CA PHE A 164 25.44 1.26 9.89
C PHE A 164 24.80 0.67 11.16
N SER A 165 23.49 0.83 11.31
CA SER A 165 22.72 0.29 12.43
C SER A 165 21.22 0.42 12.21
N TYR A 166 20.47 -0.62 12.47
CA TYR A 166 19.01 -0.57 12.50
C TYR A 166 18.48 0.45 13.52
N PHE A 167 19.17 0.61 14.66
CA PHE A 167 18.79 1.61 15.67
C PHE A 167 18.76 3.02 15.09
N TRP A 168 19.75 3.42 14.33
CA TRP A 168 19.78 4.75 13.69
C TRP A 168 18.72 4.90 12.62
N CYS A 169 18.46 3.85 11.85
CA CYS A 169 17.40 3.87 10.84
C CYS A 169 16.01 4.08 11.47
N TYR A 170 15.66 3.29 12.49
CA TYR A 170 14.37 3.44 13.17
C TYR A 170 14.27 4.70 14.02
N SER A 171 15.37 5.19 14.57
CA SER A 171 15.41 6.50 15.23
C SER A 171 15.14 7.63 14.24
N ALA A 172 15.70 7.57 13.02
CA ALA A 172 15.37 8.51 11.95
C ALA A 172 13.90 8.42 11.55
N CYS A 173 13.34 7.22 11.41
CA CYS A 173 11.91 7.03 11.15
C CYS A 173 11.03 7.69 12.23
N LEU A 174 11.38 7.53 13.51
CA LEU A 174 10.67 8.16 14.62
C LEU A 174 10.72 9.69 14.55
N VAL A 175 11.90 10.27 14.27
CA VAL A 175 12.05 11.72 14.10
C VAL A 175 11.23 12.23 12.92
N ILE A 176 11.26 11.54 11.78
CA ILE A 176 10.49 11.87 10.60
C ILE A 176 8.99 11.80 10.89
N ALA A 177 8.52 10.75 11.57
CA ALA A 177 7.13 10.61 11.97
C ALA A 177 6.66 11.75 12.90
N ALA A 178 7.52 12.18 13.84
CA ALA A 178 7.24 13.32 14.70
C ALA A 178 7.22 14.64 13.91
N LEU A 179 8.13 14.83 12.95
CA LEU A 179 8.16 16.00 12.08
C LEU A 179 6.94 16.07 11.16
N ALA A 180 6.41 14.93 10.71
CA ALA A 180 5.21 14.86 9.88
C ALA A 180 3.95 15.41 10.57
N LEU A 181 3.93 15.47 11.90
CA LEU A 181 2.84 16.06 12.67
C LEU A 181 2.75 17.59 12.47
N PHE A 182 3.89 18.25 12.31
CA PHE A 182 3.97 19.73 12.28
C PHE A 182 3.14 20.36 11.14
N PRO A 183 3.30 19.98 9.86
CA PRO A 183 2.49 20.56 8.78
C PRO A 183 1.00 20.29 8.96
N VAL A 184 0.60 19.12 9.45
CA VAL A 184 -0.81 18.75 9.66
C VAL A 184 -1.46 19.61 10.77
N VAL A 185 -0.74 19.88 11.85
CA VAL A 185 -1.23 20.77 12.93
C VAL A 185 -1.47 22.20 12.42
N LEU A 186 -0.66 22.68 11.47
CA LEU A 186 -0.81 24.01 10.86
C LEU A 186 -1.93 24.10 9.82
N MET A 187 -2.43 22.98 9.29
CA MET A 187 -3.58 22.95 8.38
C MET A 187 -4.83 23.49 9.05
N VAL A 188 -5.81 23.86 8.26
CA VAL A 188 -7.11 24.37 8.69
C VAL A 188 -8.19 23.40 8.24
N GLU A 189 -9.10 23.05 9.15
CA GLU A 189 -10.29 22.25 8.79
C GLU A 189 -11.10 22.99 7.72
N ALA A 190 -11.37 22.30 6.61
CA ALA A 190 -12.20 22.83 5.54
C ALA A 190 -13.70 22.66 5.89
N PRO A 191 -14.60 23.55 5.40
CA PRO A 191 -16.02 23.38 5.60
C PRO A 191 -16.50 22.08 4.95
N TYR A 192 -17.06 21.20 5.75
CA TYR A 192 -17.65 19.95 5.28
C TYR A 192 -19.16 20.10 5.14
N THR A 193 -19.68 19.81 3.96
CA THR A 193 -21.08 20.12 3.60
C THR A 193 -22.07 19.01 3.92
N ASP A 194 -21.62 17.82 4.31
CA ASP A 194 -22.50 16.66 4.47
C ASP A 194 -22.96 16.49 5.93
N ALA A 195 -24.03 17.21 6.27
CA ALA A 195 -24.65 17.14 7.61
C ALA A 195 -25.36 15.81 7.91
N GLN A 196 -25.61 14.98 6.88
CA GLN A 196 -26.39 13.73 7.04
C GLN A 196 -25.55 12.57 7.61
N SER A 197 -24.22 12.58 7.46
CA SER A 197 -23.36 11.53 7.99
C SER A 197 -23.23 11.57 9.52
N ARG A 198 -23.43 12.73 10.14
CA ARG A 198 -23.29 12.93 11.59
C ARG A 198 -24.34 12.23 12.48
N GLN A 199 -25.41 11.69 11.92
CA GLN A 199 -26.52 11.10 12.71
C GLN A 199 -26.47 9.57 12.82
N ARG A 200 -25.59 8.89 12.10
CA ARG A 200 -25.52 7.42 12.14
C ARG A 200 -24.48 6.94 13.17
N SER A 201 -24.82 5.87 13.90
CA SER A 201 -23.85 5.22 14.78
C SER A 201 -22.75 4.52 13.93
N ILE A 202 -21.52 4.45 14.44
CA ILE A 202 -20.41 3.76 13.77
C ILE A 202 -20.81 2.32 13.42
N LEU A 203 -21.53 1.63 14.32
CA LEU A 203 -21.98 0.26 14.10
C LEU A 203 -22.94 0.15 12.91
N GLU A 204 -23.88 1.08 12.77
CA GLU A 204 -24.79 1.12 11.61
C GLU A 204 -24.05 1.34 10.29
N VAL A 205 -23.06 2.24 10.27
CA VAL A 205 -22.22 2.48 9.10
C VAL A 205 -21.48 1.22 8.69
N VAL A 206 -20.87 0.51 9.66
CA VAL A 206 -20.16 -0.75 9.44
C VAL A 206 -21.10 -1.82 8.87
N VAL A 207 -22.27 -2.03 9.50
CA VAL A 207 -23.25 -3.05 9.06
C VAL A 207 -23.76 -2.75 7.66
N VAL A 208 -24.13 -1.50 7.38
CA VAL A 208 -24.62 -1.07 6.05
C VAL A 208 -23.54 -1.28 5.00
N HIS A 209 -22.28 -0.93 5.32
CA HIS A 209 -21.17 -1.10 4.38
C HIS A 209 -20.94 -2.58 4.01
N PHE A 210 -20.81 -3.47 5.02
CA PHE A 210 -20.65 -4.91 4.75
C PHE A 210 -21.84 -5.50 3.99
N ARG A 211 -23.06 -5.06 4.27
CA ARG A 211 -24.24 -5.46 3.52
C ARG A 211 -24.15 -5.01 2.06
N THR A 212 -23.78 -3.77 1.81
CA THR A 212 -23.61 -3.24 0.44
C THR A 212 -22.48 -3.98 -0.30
N CYS A 213 -21.36 -4.27 0.36
CA CYS A 213 -20.29 -5.09 -0.19
C CYS A 213 -20.79 -6.46 -0.63
N TYR A 214 -21.55 -7.14 0.24
CA TYR A 214 -22.15 -8.44 -0.06
C TYR A 214 -23.14 -8.36 -1.25
N GLU A 215 -23.99 -7.35 -1.29
CA GLU A 215 -24.93 -7.11 -2.37
C GLU A 215 -24.21 -6.88 -3.71
N ILE A 216 -23.13 -6.07 -3.74
CA ILE A 216 -22.30 -5.85 -4.94
C ILE A 216 -21.69 -7.17 -5.43
N LEU A 217 -21.06 -7.93 -4.54
CA LEU A 217 -20.41 -9.20 -4.91
C LEU A 217 -21.42 -10.25 -5.39
N ARG A 218 -22.66 -10.21 -4.87
CA ARG A 218 -23.73 -11.13 -5.28
C ARG A 218 -24.42 -10.68 -6.57
N SER A 219 -24.44 -9.38 -6.88
CA SER A 219 -25.14 -8.83 -8.04
C SER A 219 -24.49 -9.24 -9.37
N ASP A 220 -23.17 -9.28 -9.42
CA ASP A 220 -22.42 -9.69 -10.61
C ASP A 220 -21.18 -10.52 -10.25
N ARG A 221 -21.22 -11.80 -10.59
CA ARG A 221 -20.10 -12.73 -10.38
C ARG A 221 -18.82 -12.34 -11.12
N ARG A 222 -18.90 -11.47 -12.13
CA ARG A 222 -17.73 -10.95 -12.85
C ARG A 222 -16.89 -10.06 -11.94
N ILE A 223 -17.54 -9.27 -11.08
CA ILE A 223 -16.86 -8.43 -10.09
C ILE A 223 -16.04 -9.30 -9.14
N LEU A 224 -16.66 -10.31 -8.53
CA LEU A 224 -15.98 -11.23 -7.63
C LEU A 224 -14.78 -11.91 -8.30
N LYS A 225 -14.96 -12.37 -9.54
CA LYS A 225 -13.90 -13.00 -10.32
C LYS A 225 -12.73 -12.03 -10.53
N LEU A 226 -12.98 -10.83 -11.06
CA LEU A 226 -11.94 -9.85 -11.32
C LEU A 226 -11.17 -9.47 -10.05
N ILE A 227 -11.90 -9.14 -8.96
CA ILE A 227 -11.27 -8.81 -7.68
C ILE A 227 -10.39 -9.97 -7.19
N SER A 228 -10.91 -11.21 -7.20
CA SER A 228 -10.15 -12.38 -6.76
C SER A 228 -8.89 -12.60 -7.60
N PHE A 229 -8.98 -12.44 -8.92
CA PHE A 229 -7.84 -12.57 -9.83
C PHE A 229 -6.74 -11.56 -9.51
N TYR A 230 -7.09 -10.27 -9.50
CA TYR A 230 -6.11 -9.22 -9.27
C TYR A 230 -5.56 -9.25 -7.86
N SER A 231 -6.40 -9.54 -6.86
CA SER A 231 -5.94 -9.65 -5.47
C SER A 231 -4.90 -10.76 -5.28
N VAL A 232 -5.08 -11.93 -5.91
CA VAL A 232 -4.08 -13.01 -5.85
C VAL A 232 -2.78 -12.60 -6.52
N VAL A 233 -2.85 -11.99 -7.71
CA VAL A 233 -1.68 -11.55 -8.47
C VAL A 233 -0.90 -10.47 -7.70
N PHE A 234 -1.59 -9.44 -7.22
CA PHE A 234 -0.97 -8.32 -6.51
C PHE A 234 -0.43 -8.72 -5.14
N ALA A 235 -1.17 -9.54 -4.38
CA ALA A 235 -0.68 -10.05 -3.09
C ALA A 235 0.57 -10.93 -3.28
N SER A 236 0.61 -11.73 -4.34
CA SER A 236 1.80 -12.52 -4.68
C SER A 236 3.00 -11.63 -5.00
N GLU A 237 2.83 -10.59 -5.83
CA GLU A 237 3.91 -9.68 -6.17
C GLU A 237 4.38 -8.87 -4.97
N THR A 238 3.47 -8.38 -4.13
CA THR A 238 3.82 -7.70 -2.88
C THR A 238 4.61 -8.61 -1.93
N MET A 239 4.22 -9.89 -1.84
CA MET A 239 4.97 -10.90 -1.10
C MET A 239 6.38 -11.09 -1.69
N LEU A 240 6.51 -11.13 -3.03
CA LEU A 240 7.81 -11.21 -3.70
C LEU A 240 8.67 -9.99 -3.35
N PHE A 241 8.11 -8.77 -3.43
CA PHE A 241 8.79 -7.53 -3.08
C PHE A 241 9.39 -7.58 -1.67
N PHE A 242 8.63 -8.00 -0.68
CA PHE A 242 9.10 -8.03 0.70
C PHE A 242 10.07 -9.18 0.98
N TYR A 243 9.78 -10.40 0.52
CA TYR A 243 10.69 -11.53 0.74
C TYR A 243 11.95 -11.49 -0.13
N SER A 244 11.96 -10.71 -1.23
CA SER A 244 13.16 -10.47 -2.01
C SER A 244 14.28 -9.84 -1.18
N GLN A 245 13.95 -9.02 -0.16
CA GLN A 245 14.92 -8.44 0.77
C GLN A 245 15.73 -9.55 1.46
N GLN A 246 15.04 -10.53 2.04
CA GLN A 246 15.68 -11.66 2.72
C GLN A 246 16.39 -12.60 1.73
N TYR A 247 15.84 -12.79 0.54
CA TYR A 247 16.46 -13.59 -0.51
C TYR A 247 17.81 -13.00 -0.94
N TYR A 248 17.88 -11.71 -1.27
CA TYR A 248 19.14 -11.06 -1.65
C TYR A 248 20.14 -11.01 -0.49
N TYR A 249 19.66 -10.81 0.73
CA TYR A 249 20.51 -10.89 1.91
C TYR A 249 21.12 -12.29 2.06
N GLY A 250 20.34 -13.34 1.84
CA GLY A 250 20.80 -14.73 1.84
C GLY A 250 21.81 -15.04 0.72
N LEU A 251 21.81 -14.32 -0.39
CA LEU A 251 22.82 -14.38 -1.44
C LEU A 251 24.10 -13.61 -1.12
N GLY A 252 24.18 -12.93 0.05
CA GLY A 252 25.35 -12.19 0.51
C GLY A 252 25.38 -10.71 0.13
N TYR A 253 24.27 -10.15 -0.37
CA TYR A 253 24.17 -8.71 -0.65
C TYR A 253 23.90 -7.91 0.62
N ASN A 254 24.56 -6.77 0.75
CA ASN A 254 24.36 -5.87 1.88
C ASN A 254 23.07 -5.03 1.71
N LYS A 255 22.64 -4.36 2.78
CA LYS A 255 21.38 -3.62 2.81
C LYS A 255 21.33 -2.45 1.82
N VAL A 256 22.49 -1.83 1.54
CA VAL A 256 22.61 -0.76 0.53
C VAL A 256 22.35 -1.32 -0.86
N GLN A 257 22.98 -2.44 -1.20
CA GLN A 257 22.78 -3.10 -2.50
C GLN A 257 21.32 -3.54 -2.69
N ILE A 258 20.72 -4.10 -1.64
CA ILE A 258 19.30 -4.49 -1.66
C ILE A 258 18.40 -3.26 -1.89
N SER A 259 18.64 -2.16 -1.18
CA SER A 259 17.85 -0.94 -1.34
C SER A 259 18.01 -0.31 -2.74
N LEU A 260 19.19 -0.42 -3.35
CA LEU A 260 19.39 0.02 -4.73
C LEU A 260 18.63 -0.86 -5.73
N ILE A 261 18.58 -2.17 -5.51
CA ILE A 261 17.73 -3.07 -6.31
C ILE A 261 16.27 -2.63 -6.21
N LEU A 262 15.76 -2.42 -4.99
CA LEU A 262 14.37 -1.98 -4.78
C LEU A 262 14.09 -0.60 -5.41
N LEU A 263 15.03 0.33 -5.36
CA LEU A 263 14.91 1.62 -6.04
C LEU A 263 14.77 1.45 -7.55
N VAL A 264 15.59 0.58 -8.17
CA VAL A 264 15.48 0.28 -9.61
C VAL A 264 14.11 -0.33 -9.92
N MET A 265 13.61 -1.23 -9.06
CA MET A 265 12.26 -1.82 -9.23
C MET A 265 11.18 -0.74 -9.19
N GLY A 266 11.25 0.21 -8.25
CA GLY A 266 10.35 1.36 -8.20
C GLY A 266 10.38 2.18 -9.48
N GLY A 267 11.57 2.48 -10.02
CA GLY A 267 11.72 3.16 -11.31
C GLY A 267 11.09 2.39 -12.48
N VAL A 268 11.29 1.08 -12.52
CA VAL A 268 10.67 0.19 -13.54
C VAL A 268 9.15 0.15 -13.39
N SER A 269 8.63 0.13 -12.16
CA SER A 269 7.20 0.23 -11.87
C SER A 269 6.59 1.52 -12.43
N CYS A 270 7.26 2.67 -12.23
CA CYS A 270 6.81 3.95 -12.80
C CYS A 270 6.72 3.90 -14.34
N ILE A 271 7.70 3.27 -14.99
CA ILE A 271 7.68 3.08 -16.46
C ILE A 271 6.49 2.19 -16.85
N GLY A 272 6.24 1.11 -16.13
CA GLY A 272 5.09 0.21 -16.34
C GLY A 272 3.75 0.97 -16.27
N ALA A 273 3.56 1.79 -15.23
CA ALA A 273 2.35 2.59 -15.06
C ALA A 273 2.13 3.57 -16.22
N VAL A 274 3.18 4.27 -16.67
CA VAL A 274 3.11 5.21 -17.83
C VAL A 274 2.83 4.47 -19.15
N MET A 275 3.32 3.25 -19.29
CA MET A 275 3.14 2.45 -20.51
C MET A 275 1.85 1.62 -20.53
N SER A 276 1.07 1.60 -19.44
CA SER A 276 -0.09 0.71 -19.27
C SER A 276 -1.10 0.82 -20.43
N GLU A 277 -1.46 2.05 -20.84
CA GLU A 277 -2.38 2.30 -21.94
C GLU A 277 -1.84 1.75 -23.28
N ARG A 278 -0.55 1.97 -23.57
CA ARG A 278 0.08 1.48 -24.81
C ARG A 278 0.13 -0.05 -24.86
N ILE A 279 0.43 -0.68 -23.74
CA ILE A 279 0.48 -2.13 -23.61
C ILE A 279 -0.92 -2.71 -23.76
N TYR A 280 -1.92 -2.08 -23.13
CA TYR A 280 -3.30 -2.52 -23.29
C TYR A 280 -3.79 -2.34 -24.74
N ALA A 281 -3.42 -1.25 -25.41
CA ALA A 281 -3.74 -1.06 -26.83
C ALA A 281 -3.12 -2.14 -27.73
N ALA A 282 -1.91 -2.62 -27.40
CA ALA A 282 -1.22 -3.67 -28.15
C ALA A 282 -1.71 -5.10 -27.87
N LEU A 283 -1.98 -5.43 -26.60
CA LEU A 283 -2.28 -6.79 -26.15
C LEU A 283 -3.78 -7.02 -25.89
N GLY A 284 -4.56 -5.95 -25.75
CA GLY A 284 -6.00 -5.99 -25.49
C GLY A 284 -6.34 -6.76 -24.21
N LYS A 285 -7.38 -7.59 -24.27
CA LYS A 285 -7.86 -8.39 -23.14
C LYS A 285 -6.83 -9.40 -22.62
N LYS A 286 -5.78 -9.72 -23.37
CA LYS A 286 -4.72 -10.64 -22.96
C LYS A 286 -3.73 -10.01 -21.98
N THR A 287 -3.73 -8.69 -21.82
CA THR A 287 -2.79 -7.96 -20.96
C THR A 287 -2.78 -8.48 -19.53
N ALA A 288 -3.97 -8.71 -18.94
CA ALA A 288 -4.08 -9.23 -17.59
C ALA A 288 -3.44 -10.62 -17.44
N GLN A 289 -3.74 -11.53 -18.37
CA GLN A 289 -3.22 -12.88 -18.32
C GLN A 289 -1.71 -12.93 -18.60
N ILE A 290 -1.22 -12.18 -19.59
CA ILE A 290 0.21 -12.11 -19.89
C ILE A 290 0.97 -11.52 -18.72
N GLY A 291 0.50 -10.41 -18.14
CA GLY A 291 1.13 -9.80 -16.97
C GLY A 291 1.22 -10.75 -15.79
N ALA A 292 0.12 -11.44 -15.46
CA ALA A 292 0.12 -12.43 -14.40
C ALA A 292 1.05 -13.64 -14.70
N CYS A 293 1.15 -14.09 -15.94
CA CYS A 293 2.11 -15.12 -16.35
C CYS A 293 3.57 -14.65 -16.19
N VAL A 294 3.87 -13.38 -16.53
CA VAL A 294 5.21 -12.82 -16.31
C VAL A 294 5.56 -12.75 -14.84
N ILE A 295 4.61 -12.32 -13.98
CA ILE A 295 4.81 -12.32 -12.53
C ILE A 295 5.07 -13.74 -12.03
N ALA A 296 4.28 -14.73 -12.46
CA ALA A 296 4.49 -16.12 -12.07
C ALA A 296 5.84 -16.67 -12.55
N ALA A 297 6.26 -16.36 -13.78
CA ALA A 297 7.56 -16.75 -14.32
C ALA A 297 8.72 -16.08 -13.55
N ALA A 298 8.52 -14.85 -13.07
CA ALA A 298 9.51 -14.16 -12.25
C ALA A 298 9.80 -14.92 -10.94
N PHE A 299 8.80 -15.48 -10.29
CA PHE A 299 8.99 -16.33 -9.12
C PHE A 299 9.85 -17.58 -9.44
N LEU A 300 9.64 -18.22 -10.58
CA LEU A 300 10.44 -19.40 -10.99
C LEU A 300 11.91 -19.05 -11.21
N ALA A 301 12.20 -17.84 -11.70
CA ALA A 301 13.55 -17.36 -11.96
C ALA A 301 14.40 -17.23 -10.67
N TYR A 302 13.78 -17.09 -9.50
CA TYR A 302 14.51 -17.06 -8.22
C TYR A 302 15.20 -18.40 -7.90
N GLY A 303 14.76 -19.51 -8.50
CA GLY A 303 15.40 -20.82 -8.41
C GLY A 303 16.82 -20.88 -8.99
N VAL A 304 17.16 -19.97 -9.90
CA VAL A 304 18.51 -19.90 -10.50
C VAL A 304 19.55 -19.38 -9.51
N GLN A 305 19.14 -18.71 -8.43
CA GLN A 305 20.01 -18.13 -7.40
C GLN A 305 21.11 -17.21 -7.96
N ASN A 306 20.79 -16.45 -9.00
CA ASN A 306 21.68 -15.51 -9.64
C ASN A 306 21.08 -14.11 -9.57
N LEU A 307 21.89 -13.11 -9.18
CA LEU A 307 21.43 -11.72 -9.03
C LEU A 307 20.81 -11.17 -10.31
N PHE A 308 21.51 -11.31 -11.44
CA PHE A 308 21.03 -10.68 -12.68
C PHE A 308 19.73 -11.31 -13.17
N VAL A 309 19.60 -12.62 -13.03
CA VAL A 309 18.38 -13.35 -13.41
C VAL A 309 17.22 -12.98 -12.50
N SER A 310 17.42 -13.04 -11.18
CA SER A 310 16.36 -12.70 -10.22
C SER A 310 15.98 -11.21 -10.26
N ALA A 311 16.96 -10.30 -10.41
CA ALA A 311 16.68 -8.88 -10.53
C ALA A 311 15.96 -8.54 -11.85
N ALA A 312 16.35 -9.13 -12.98
CA ALA A 312 15.65 -8.94 -14.25
C ALA A 312 14.21 -9.48 -14.19
N ALA A 313 14.03 -10.64 -13.56
CA ALA A 313 12.72 -11.24 -13.36
C ALA A 313 11.84 -10.38 -12.44
N PHE A 314 12.41 -9.87 -11.36
CA PHE A 314 11.73 -8.95 -10.43
C PHE A 314 11.34 -7.64 -11.14
N ALA A 315 12.25 -7.07 -11.96
CA ALA A 315 11.94 -5.90 -12.76
C ALA A 315 10.75 -6.16 -13.71
N ALA A 316 10.71 -7.31 -14.36
CA ALA A 316 9.59 -7.69 -15.21
C ALA A 316 8.29 -7.86 -14.41
N ALA A 317 8.33 -8.46 -13.22
CA ALA A 317 7.18 -8.60 -12.33
C ALA A 317 6.65 -7.23 -11.89
N SER A 318 7.51 -6.36 -11.37
CA SER A 318 7.14 -5.02 -10.90
C SER A 318 6.61 -4.13 -12.03
N PHE A 319 7.20 -4.26 -13.25
CA PHE A 319 6.70 -3.59 -14.44
C PHE A 319 5.26 -3.99 -14.76
N PHE A 320 4.99 -5.29 -14.88
CA PHE A 320 3.65 -5.76 -15.21
C PHE A 320 2.65 -5.56 -14.07
N ASN A 321 3.07 -5.65 -12.82
CA ASN A 321 2.23 -5.28 -11.68
C ASN A 321 1.68 -3.85 -11.83
N SER A 322 2.55 -2.90 -12.18
CA SER A 322 2.15 -1.50 -12.39
C SER A 322 1.36 -1.27 -13.68
N VAL A 323 1.55 -2.11 -14.70
CA VAL A 323 0.68 -2.12 -15.91
C VAL A 323 -0.74 -2.58 -15.55
N LEU A 324 -0.85 -3.57 -14.68
CA LEU A 324 -2.14 -4.18 -14.33
C LEU A 324 -3.00 -3.30 -13.40
N TYR A 325 -2.39 -2.45 -12.58
CA TYR A 325 -3.11 -1.65 -11.59
C TYR A 325 -4.16 -0.68 -12.20
N PRO A 326 -3.83 0.15 -13.22
CA PRO A 326 -4.82 0.98 -13.90
C PRO A 326 -5.87 0.15 -14.66
N LEU A 327 -5.46 -1.00 -15.23
CA LEU A 327 -6.35 -1.89 -15.95
C LEU A 327 -7.41 -2.51 -15.04
N GLU A 328 -7.03 -2.96 -13.84
CA GLU A 328 -7.97 -3.41 -12.82
C GLU A 328 -8.99 -2.33 -12.49
N SER A 329 -8.50 -1.13 -12.17
CA SER A 329 -9.34 0.02 -11.80
C SER A 329 -10.36 0.34 -12.89
N GLU A 330 -9.94 0.36 -14.17
CA GLU A 330 -10.83 0.61 -15.31
C GLU A 330 -11.88 -0.49 -15.44
N GLN A 331 -11.47 -1.76 -15.41
CA GLN A 331 -12.37 -2.90 -15.55
C GLN A 331 -13.41 -2.95 -14.45
N LEU A 332 -13.01 -2.75 -13.18
CA LEU A 332 -13.93 -2.75 -12.05
C LEU A 332 -14.89 -1.56 -12.09
N ASN A 333 -14.38 -0.36 -12.38
CA ASN A 333 -15.21 0.84 -12.47
C ASN A 333 -16.22 0.80 -13.63
N SER A 334 -15.96 0.03 -14.69
CA SER A 334 -16.87 -0.14 -15.81
C SER A 334 -18.08 -1.05 -15.48
N LEU A 335 -17.98 -1.87 -14.43
CA LEU A 335 -19.03 -2.84 -14.06
C LEU A 335 -20.07 -2.29 -13.08
N ILE A 336 -19.83 -1.12 -12.47
CA ILE A 336 -20.71 -0.60 -11.43
C ILE A 336 -21.09 0.88 -11.64
N PRO A 337 -22.28 1.29 -11.14
CA PRO A 337 -22.69 2.69 -11.12
C PRO A 337 -21.75 3.56 -10.30
N SER A 338 -21.61 4.82 -10.70
CA SER A 338 -20.69 5.78 -10.05
C SER A 338 -20.92 5.95 -8.54
N GLY A 339 -22.15 5.83 -8.06
CA GLY A 339 -22.48 5.94 -6.64
C GLY A 339 -21.98 4.79 -5.75
N GLN A 340 -21.51 3.66 -6.34
CA GLN A 340 -21.00 2.50 -5.60
C GLN A 340 -19.49 2.31 -5.72
N ARG A 341 -18.79 3.20 -6.43
CA ARG A 341 -17.34 3.06 -6.68
C ARG A 341 -16.51 3.07 -5.41
N ALA A 342 -16.84 3.93 -4.44
CA ALA A 342 -16.12 3.97 -3.17
C ALA A 342 -16.24 2.62 -2.41
N THR A 343 -17.43 2.03 -2.39
CA THR A 343 -17.63 0.71 -1.78
C THR A 343 -16.84 -0.38 -2.50
N LEU A 344 -16.77 -0.33 -3.84
CA LEU A 344 -15.99 -1.30 -4.62
C LEU A 344 -14.49 -1.20 -4.33
N ILE A 345 -13.94 0.02 -4.22
CA ILE A 345 -12.53 0.24 -3.86
C ILE A 345 -12.25 -0.40 -2.50
N SER A 346 -13.14 -0.21 -1.53
CA SER A 346 -13.01 -0.83 -0.21
C SER A 346 -13.07 -2.36 -0.28
N VAL A 347 -14.02 -2.94 -1.06
CA VAL A 347 -14.09 -4.40 -1.28
C VAL A 347 -12.78 -4.91 -1.89
N ASN A 348 -12.23 -4.21 -2.88
CA ASN A 348 -10.98 -4.59 -3.54
C ASN A 348 -9.81 -4.59 -2.55
N SER A 349 -9.66 -3.54 -1.74
CA SER A 349 -8.65 -3.46 -0.66
C SER A 349 -8.80 -4.59 0.35
N MET A 350 -10.03 -4.95 0.72
CA MET A 350 -10.28 -6.08 1.64
C MET A 350 -9.85 -7.42 1.03
N PHE A 351 -10.12 -7.68 -0.24
CA PHE A 351 -9.69 -8.92 -0.91
C PHE A 351 -8.17 -9.01 -1.03
N PHE A 352 -7.51 -7.92 -1.38
CA PHE A 352 -6.04 -7.83 -1.35
C PHE A 352 -5.50 -8.15 0.05
N SER A 353 -6.06 -7.52 1.07
CA SER A 353 -5.65 -7.74 2.47
C SER A 353 -5.89 -9.18 2.93
N ILE A 354 -6.99 -9.81 2.52
CA ILE A 354 -7.24 -11.25 2.78
C ILE A 354 -6.16 -12.10 2.09
N GLY A 355 -5.79 -11.76 0.86
CA GLY A 355 -4.67 -12.39 0.15
C GLY A 355 -3.37 -12.31 0.97
N MET A 356 -3.02 -11.13 1.47
CA MET A 356 -1.83 -10.92 2.30
C MET A 356 -1.89 -11.68 3.63
N ILE A 357 -3.03 -11.69 4.32
CA ILE A 357 -3.24 -12.45 5.59
C ILE A 357 -3.01 -13.94 5.39
N LEU A 358 -3.36 -14.48 4.23
CA LEU A 358 -3.23 -15.91 3.96
C LEU A 358 -1.87 -16.26 3.36
N LEU A 359 -1.44 -15.55 2.31
CA LEU A 359 -0.25 -15.91 1.53
C LEU A 359 1.04 -15.61 2.29
N PHE A 360 1.13 -14.46 2.97
CA PHE A 360 2.39 -14.04 3.58
C PHE A 360 2.81 -14.94 4.76
N PRO A 361 1.94 -15.26 5.75
CA PRO A 361 2.29 -16.19 6.83
C PRO A 361 2.52 -17.60 6.33
N LEU A 362 1.70 -18.06 5.35
CA LEU A 362 1.85 -19.41 4.80
C LEU A 362 3.20 -19.55 4.06
N ALA A 363 3.55 -18.59 3.24
CA ALA A 363 4.83 -18.59 2.54
C ALA A 363 6.01 -18.51 3.53
N GLY A 364 5.89 -17.69 4.58
CA GLY A 364 6.89 -17.62 5.65
C GLY A 364 7.07 -18.94 6.38
N PHE A 365 5.98 -19.58 6.76
CA PHE A 365 6.01 -20.90 7.41
C PHE A 365 6.66 -21.98 6.52
N LEU A 366 6.25 -22.02 5.25
CA LEU A 366 6.84 -22.97 4.30
C LEU A 366 8.32 -22.65 4.04
N ALA A 367 8.71 -21.37 4.05
CA ALA A 367 10.10 -20.96 3.88
C ALA A 367 11.00 -21.32 5.07
N ASP A 368 10.46 -21.32 6.28
CA ASP A 368 11.18 -21.82 7.46
C ASP A 368 11.44 -23.34 7.39
N VAL A 369 10.57 -24.12 6.71
CA VAL A 369 10.69 -25.57 6.58
C VAL A 369 11.51 -25.98 5.35
N TRP A 370 11.26 -25.36 4.18
CA TRP A 370 11.83 -25.78 2.90
C TRP A 370 12.87 -24.82 2.32
N GLY A 371 13.05 -23.66 2.97
CA GLY A 371 13.90 -22.59 2.47
C GLY A 371 13.17 -21.64 1.53
N LEU A 372 13.52 -20.36 1.64
CA LEU A 372 12.83 -19.26 0.94
C LEU A 372 12.84 -19.42 -0.59
N THR A 373 13.97 -19.83 -1.18
CA THR A 373 14.07 -20.04 -2.63
C THR A 373 13.06 -21.06 -3.14
N MET A 374 12.90 -22.20 -2.42
CA MET A 374 11.97 -23.24 -2.83
C MET A 374 10.52 -22.77 -2.77
N VAL A 375 10.19 -21.98 -1.75
CA VAL A 375 8.83 -21.41 -1.61
C VAL A 375 8.54 -20.37 -2.69
N LEU A 376 9.49 -19.50 -3.01
CA LEU A 376 9.31 -18.56 -4.12
C LEU A 376 9.05 -19.32 -5.41
N VAL A 377 9.87 -20.32 -5.75
CA VAL A 377 9.67 -21.14 -6.95
C VAL A 377 8.33 -21.89 -6.91
N GLY A 378 7.98 -22.47 -5.77
CA GLY A 378 6.68 -23.15 -5.57
C GLY A 378 5.50 -22.21 -5.77
N THR A 379 5.59 -20.98 -5.28
CA THR A 379 4.56 -19.95 -5.49
C THR A 379 4.38 -19.64 -6.97
N GLY A 380 5.47 -19.54 -7.75
CA GLY A 380 5.40 -19.38 -9.20
C GLY A 380 4.65 -20.53 -9.88
N GLY A 381 4.92 -21.79 -9.47
CA GLY A 381 4.21 -22.96 -9.97
C GLY A 381 2.70 -22.95 -9.62
N VAL A 382 2.36 -22.62 -8.37
CA VAL A 382 0.97 -22.50 -7.92
C VAL A 382 0.25 -21.38 -8.69
N LEU A 383 0.90 -20.24 -8.89
CA LEU A 383 0.32 -19.12 -9.63
C LEU A 383 0.06 -19.50 -11.11
N LEU A 384 0.99 -20.20 -11.77
CA LEU A 384 0.78 -20.73 -13.13
C LEU A 384 -0.39 -21.74 -13.18
N GLY A 385 -0.48 -22.62 -12.19
CA GLY A 385 -1.62 -23.55 -12.07
C GLY A 385 -2.95 -22.81 -11.91
N PHE A 386 -2.99 -21.79 -11.06
CA PHE A 386 -4.16 -20.92 -10.90
C PHE A 386 -4.54 -20.24 -12.22
N LEU A 387 -3.58 -19.69 -12.96
CA LEU A 387 -3.80 -19.03 -14.25
C LEU A 387 -4.28 -20.03 -15.32
N GLY A 388 -3.79 -21.26 -15.33
CA GLY A 388 -4.25 -22.34 -16.20
C GLY A 388 -5.72 -22.69 -15.95
N ILE A 389 -6.11 -22.87 -14.70
CA ILE A 389 -7.50 -23.13 -14.31
C ILE A 389 -8.39 -21.92 -14.66
N TRP A 390 -7.89 -20.72 -14.38
CA TRP A 390 -8.61 -19.49 -14.73
C TRP A 390 -8.87 -19.38 -16.23
N HIS A 391 -7.89 -19.66 -17.06
CA HIS A 391 -8.01 -19.64 -18.52
C HIS A 391 -9.06 -20.67 -18.98
N TRP A 392 -8.97 -21.91 -18.47
CA TRP A 392 -9.91 -22.99 -18.83
C TRP A 392 -11.37 -22.67 -18.48
N MET A 393 -11.63 -21.95 -17.36
CA MET A 393 -12.97 -21.55 -16.97
C MET A 393 -13.53 -20.36 -17.79
N HIS A 394 -12.71 -19.70 -18.62
CA HIS A 394 -13.10 -18.49 -19.34
C HIS A 394 -12.94 -18.63 -20.88
N CYS A 395 -12.43 -19.75 -21.37
CA CYS A 395 -12.56 -20.21 -22.76
C CYS A 395 -13.78 -21.07 -22.93
#